data_f4e6b4552c38cec12c69bf1d09bf6d76
#
_entry.id   f4e6b4552c38cec12c69bf1d09bf6d76
#
_cell.length_a   1.000
_cell.length_b   1.000
_cell.length_c   1.000
_cell.angle_alpha   90.00
_cell.angle_beta   90.00
_cell.angle_gamma   90.00
#
_symmetry.space_group_name_H-M   'P 1'
#
loop_
_entity.id
_entity.type
_entity.pdbx_description
1 polymer ?
#
loop_
_entity_poly.entity_id
_entity_poly.type
_entity_poly.pdbx_seq_one_letter_code
_entity_poly.pdbx_strand_id
1 'polypeptide(L)'
;LARTREYVDVLRRAFAREEHLRNDGEFWPLPYTGDGSTGLGKPLKVMTHPLRADLPIFLGAEGPKNVTQTCEIADGWLPLYYSPWRPEVYADQIAHRNEGFEIAVNVSLKVTDDVEAALLPVRASLGFYIGGMGAKGQNFHTQLMARMRFESEALHIQDLLLEGRRAEAIAAVPAASPDEITRLGPPHRLRPRPPPPPP
;
A
#
# COMPACT_ATOMS: atom_id res chain seq x y z
N LEU A 1 -1.15 -9.39 -10.93
CA LEU A 1 -2.36 -8.60 -11.25
C LEU A 1 -3.57 -9.50 -11.48
N ALA A 2 -3.57 -10.40 -12.46
CA ALA A 2 -4.71 -11.28 -12.77
C ALA A 2 -5.18 -12.08 -11.55
N ARG A 3 -4.25 -12.67 -10.80
CA ARG A 3 -4.54 -13.43 -9.58
C ARG A 3 -5.30 -12.61 -8.53
N THR A 4 -4.93 -11.34 -8.34
CA THR A 4 -5.60 -10.45 -7.38
C THR A 4 -7.00 -10.10 -7.85
N ARG A 5 -7.17 -9.83 -9.14
CA ARG A 5 -8.48 -9.53 -9.75
C ARG A 5 -9.44 -10.71 -9.57
N GLU A 6 -9.00 -11.92 -9.90
CA GLU A 6 -9.79 -13.14 -9.72
C GLU A 6 -10.15 -13.36 -8.25
N TYR A 7 -9.22 -13.12 -7.32
CA TYR A 7 -9.45 -13.27 -5.90
C TYR A 7 -10.52 -12.31 -5.37
N VAL A 8 -10.46 -11.03 -5.77
CA VAL A 8 -11.46 -10.02 -5.37
C VAL A 8 -12.85 -10.39 -5.91
N ASP A 9 -12.95 -10.86 -7.16
CA ASP A 9 -14.22 -11.33 -7.72
C ASP A 9 -14.80 -12.51 -6.92
N VAL A 10 -13.99 -13.49 -6.62
CA VAL A 10 -14.39 -14.64 -5.78
C VAL A 10 -14.88 -14.18 -4.42
N LEU A 11 -14.19 -13.24 -3.77
CA LEU A 11 -14.61 -12.70 -2.47
C LEU A 11 -15.97 -11.98 -2.56
N ARG A 12 -16.16 -11.13 -3.57
CA ARG A 12 -17.44 -10.40 -3.76
C ARG A 12 -18.61 -11.38 -3.93
N ARG A 13 -18.45 -12.39 -4.77
CA ARG A 13 -19.49 -13.44 -4.96
C ARG A 13 -19.71 -14.28 -3.69
N ALA A 14 -18.64 -14.54 -2.92
CA ALA A 14 -18.76 -15.22 -1.63
C ALA A 14 -19.53 -14.40 -0.59
N PHE A 15 -19.36 -13.07 -0.57
CA PHE A 15 -20.10 -12.19 0.33
C PHE A 15 -21.55 -11.98 -0.11
N ALA A 16 -21.81 -11.86 -1.41
CA ALA A 16 -23.15 -11.72 -1.96
C ALA A 16 -24.03 -12.94 -1.71
N ARG A 17 -23.45 -14.17 -1.74
CA ARG A 17 -24.17 -15.44 -1.47
C ARG A 17 -25.43 -15.65 -2.32
N GLU A 18 -25.49 -15.08 -3.50
CA GLU A 18 -26.64 -15.20 -4.41
C GLU A 18 -26.77 -16.63 -4.96
N GLU A 19 -25.62 -17.30 -5.13
CA GLU A 19 -25.55 -18.66 -5.66
C GLU A 19 -24.47 -19.50 -4.96
N HIS A 20 -24.41 -20.79 -5.28
CA HIS A 20 -23.30 -21.62 -4.88
C HIS A 20 -22.03 -21.20 -5.61
N LEU A 21 -20.96 -20.98 -4.87
CA LEU A 21 -19.72 -20.42 -5.40
C LEU A 21 -19.00 -21.42 -6.32
N ARG A 22 -18.90 -21.05 -7.58
CA ARG A 22 -18.05 -21.67 -8.61
C ARG A 22 -17.07 -20.64 -9.13
N ASN A 23 -15.89 -21.08 -9.50
CA ASN A 23 -14.94 -20.26 -10.22
C ASN A 23 -14.10 -21.14 -11.12
N ASP A 24 -14.18 -20.92 -12.43
CA ASP A 24 -13.40 -21.63 -13.44
C ASP A 24 -12.10 -20.86 -13.80
N GLY A 25 -11.69 -19.92 -12.95
CA GLY A 25 -10.49 -19.12 -13.11
C GLY A 25 -9.20 -19.93 -12.96
N GLU A 26 -8.11 -19.35 -13.46
CA GLU A 26 -6.80 -19.99 -13.47
C GLU A 26 -6.19 -20.14 -12.07
N PHE A 27 -6.41 -19.15 -11.18
CA PHE A 27 -5.68 -19.05 -9.91
C PHE A 27 -6.48 -19.58 -8.71
N TRP A 28 -7.80 -19.52 -8.79
CA TRP A 28 -8.69 -19.89 -7.68
C TRP A 28 -9.85 -20.75 -8.16
N PRO A 29 -9.58 -21.90 -8.82
CA PRO A 29 -10.66 -22.77 -9.28
C PRO A 29 -11.50 -23.29 -8.08
N LEU A 30 -12.82 -23.16 -8.17
CA LEU A 30 -13.76 -23.58 -7.14
C LEU A 30 -14.94 -24.35 -7.76
N PRO A 31 -15.22 -25.61 -7.37
CA PRO A 31 -14.41 -26.41 -6.43
C PRO A 31 -13.04 -26.77 -7.02
N TYR A 32 -12.03 -26.87 -6.18
CA TYR A 32 -10.74 -27.40 -6.61
C TYR A 32 -10.84 -28.91 -6.84
N THR A 33 -10.48 -29.36 -8.04
CA THR A 33 -10.55 -30.77 -8.44
C THR A 33 -9.19 -31.34 -8.89
N GLY A 34 -8.11 -30.58 -8.69
CA GLY A 34 -6.75 -30.99 -9.04
C GLY A 34 -6.13 -31.96 -8.02
N ASP A 35 -4.85 -32.24 -8.19
CA ASP A 35 -4.09 -33.15 -7.33
C ASP A 35 -4.18 -32.75 -5.85
N GLY A 36 -4.41 -33.73 -4.98
CA GLY A 36 -4.59 -33.50 -3.54
C GLY A 36 -5.98 -33.00 -3.15
N SER A 37 -6.94 -32.87 -4.08
CA SER A 37 -8.31 -32.52 -3.75
C SER A 37 -8.94 -33.59 -2.85
N THR A 38 -9.53 -33.17 -1.73
CA THR A 38 -10.30 -34.02 -0.83
C THR A 38 -11.81 -33.76 -0.93
N GLY A 39 -12.22 -32.82 -1.77
CA GLY A 39 -13.60 -32.41 -1.95
C GLY A 39 -14.41 -33.34 -2.86
N LEU A 40 -15.72 -33.18 -2.86
CA LEU A 40 -16.66 -33.93 -3.70
C LEU A 40 -16.86 -33.33 -5.11
N GLY A 41 -16.05 -32.32 -5.49
CA GLY A 41 -16.21 -31.60 -6.77
C GLY A 41 -17.53 -30.79 -6.87
N LYS A 42 -18.21 -30.55 -5.77
CA LYS A 42 -19.44 -29.74 -5.72
C LYS A 42 -19.13 -28.27 -5.48
N PRO A 43 -19.96 -27.33 -6.01
CA PRO A 43 -19.84 -25.93 -5.70
C PRO A 43 -19.82 -25.66 -4.20
N LEU A 44 -19.07 -24.65 -3.77
CA LEU A 44 -18.96 -24.31 -2.36
C LEU A 44 -20.23 -23.58 -1.90
N LYS A 45 -20.74 -23.97 -0.74
CA LYS A 45 -21.76 -23.23 -0.02
C LYS A 45 -21.08 -22.41 1.07
N VAL A 46 -21.12 -21.08 0.94
CA VAL A 46 -20.58 -20.19 1.97
C VAL A 46 -21.43 -20.27 3.23
N MET A 47 -20.84 -20.77 4.31
CA MET A 47 -21.51 -20.95 5.61
C MET A 47 -21.62 -19.66 6.40
N THR A 48 -20.66 -18.74 6.21
CA THR A 48 -20.65 -17.44 6.85
C THR A 48 -21.76 -16.56 6.27
N HIS A 49 -22.47 -15.85 7.14
CA HIS A 49 -23.50 -14.89 6.77
C HIS A 49 -22.98 -13.47 7.09
N PRO A 50 -22.38 -12.76 6.16
CA PRO A 50 -21.96 -11.38 6.39
C PRO A 50 -23.19 -10.50 6.70
N LEU A 51 -22.98 -9.47 7.52
CA LEU A 51 -24.05 -8.50 7.83
C LEU A 51 -24.54 -7.74 6.60
N ARG A 52 -23.69 -7.64 5.58
CA ARG A 52 -23.98 -7.00 4.29
C ARG A 52 -23.23 -7.71 3.17
N ALA A 53 -23.84 -7.77 2.01
CA ALA A 53 -23.24 -8.37 0.80
C ALA A 53 -22.12 -7.51 0.20
N ASP A 54 -22.22 -6.20 0.37
CA ASP A 54 -21.34 -5.14 -0.16
C ASP A 54 -20.19 -4.79 0.81
N LEU A 55 -19.59 -5.79 1.45
CA LEU A 55 -18.45 -5.58 2.34
C LEU A 55 -17.29 -4.92 1.57
N PRO A 56 -16.81 -3.72 1.99
CA PRO A 56 -15.74 -3.03 1.30
C PRO A 56 -14.43 -3.82 1.31
N ILE A 57 -13.77 -3.88 0.17
CA ILE A 57 -12.47 -4.52 -0.02
C ILE A 57 -11.42 -3.44 -0.28
N PHE A 58 -10.44 -3.35 0.60
CA PHE A 58 -9.29 -2.46 0.44
C PHE A 58 -8.05 -3.26 0.08
N LEU A 59 -7.26 -2.77 -0.86
CA LEU A 59 -6.03 -3.42 -1.29
C LEU A 59 -4.80 -2.56 -0.96
N GLY A 60 -3.76 -3.22 -0.44
CA GLY A 60 -2.41 -2.66 -0.39
C GLY A 60 -1.76 -2.75 -1.77
N ALA A 61 -1.27 -1.64 -2.30
CA ALA A 61 -0.61 -1.60 -3.60
C ALA A 61 0.44 -0.49 -3.63
N GLU A 62 1.59 -0.76 -4.24
CA GLU A 62 2.74 0.16 -4.29
C GLU A 62 3.11 0.56 -5.72
N GLY A 63 3.24 -0.40 -6.62
CA GLY A 63 3.60 -0.13 -8.01
C GLY A 63 2.45 0.49 -8.80
N PRO A 64 2.72 1.40 -9.76
CA PRO A 64 1.68 2.11 -10.52
C PRO A 64 0.61 1.20 -11.11
N LYS A 65 1.01 0.10 -11.77
CA LYS A 65 0.06 -0.88 -12.35
C LYS A 65 -0.85 -1.53 -11.31
N ASN A 66 -0.34 -1.77 -10.09
CA ASN A 66 -1.11 -2.34 -8.99
C ASN A 66 -2.10 -1.31 -8.43
N VAL A 67 -1.68 -0.05 -8.29
CA VAL A 67 -2.55 1.03 -7.84
C VAL A 67 -3.68 1.26 -8.84
N THR A 68 -3.37 1.32 -10.15
CA THR A 68 -4.41 1.39 -11.20
C THR A 68 -5.41 0.26 -11.08
N GLN A 69 -4.93 -0.99 -10.99
CA GLN A 69 -5.83 -2.13 -10.83
C GLN A 69 -6.66 -2.05 -9.54
N THR A 70 -6.07 -1.59 -8.44
CA THR A 70 -6.78 -1.40 -7.17
C THR A 70 -7.96 -0.44 -7.34
N CYS A 71 -7.76 0.67 -8.06
CA CYS A 71 -8.83 1.63 -8.37
C CYS A 71 -9.96 1.04 -9.23
N GLU A 72 -9.67 0.01 -10.03
CA GLU A 72 -10.65 -0.65 -10.89
C GLU A 72 -11.48 -1.72 -10.15
N ILE A 73 -10.88 -2.44 -9.20
CA ILE A 73 -11.49 -3.67 -8.64
C ILE A 73 -11.86 -3.58 -7.17
N ALA A 74 -11.31 -2.62 -6.43
CA ALA A 74 -11.49 -2.49 -4.98
C ALA A 74 -12.35 -1.26 -4.63
N ASP A 75 -12.76 -1.19 -3.37
CA ASP A 75 -13.50 -0.06 -2.81
C ASP A 75 -12.56 0.97 -2.18
N GLY A 76 -11.30 0.58 -1.97
CA GLY A 76 -10.29 1.47 -1.43
C GLY A 76 -8.86 0.96 -1.57
N TRP A 77 -7.95 1.86 -1.28
CA TRP A 77 -6.51 1.66 -1.35
C TRP A 77 -5.85 1.96 -0.02
N LEU A 78 -4.93 1.09 0.39
CA LEU A 78 -4.08 1.22 1.57
C LEU A 78 -2.64 1.50 1.11
N PRO A 79 -2.28 2.76 0.82
CA PRO A 79 -0.92 3.11 0.44
C PRO A 79 0.05 3.03 1.61
N LEU A 80 1.29 2.63 1.34
CA LEU A 80 2.40 2.80 2.25
C LEU A 80 3.18 4.07 1.87
N TYR A 81 3.51 4.90 2.85
CA TYR A 81 4.28 6.15 2.65
C TYR A 81 3.63 7.18 1.70
N TYR A 82 2.32 7.26 1.72
CA TYR A 82 1.59 8.28 0.96
C TYR A 82 1.84 9.68 1.52
N SER A 83 2.29 10.62 0.66
CA SER A 83 2.42 12.03 1.00
C SER A 83 1.27 12.84 0.39
N PRO A 84 0.43 13.51 1.18
CA PRO A 84 -0.61 14.39 0.65
C PRO A 84 -0.04 15.67 0.02
N TRP A 85 1.25 15.95 0.20
CA TRP A 85 1.95 17.08 -0.41
C TRP A 85 2.51 16.77 -1.80
N ARG A 86 2.39 15.51 -2.25
CA ARG A 86 2.88 15.03 -3.56
C ARG A 86 1.78 14.28 -4.30
N PRO A 87 0.60 14.91 -4.52
CA PRO A 87 -0.54 14.23 -5.15
C PRO A 87 -0.21 13.76 -6.57
N GLU A 88 0.73 14.43 -7.25
CA GLU A 88 1.17 14.08 -8.59
C GLU A 88 1.77 12.67 -8.71
N VAL A 89 2.32 12.12 -7.63
CA VAL A 89 2.99 10.80 -7.63
C VAL A 89 2.06 9.68 -8.08
N TYR A 90 0.77 9.81 -7.78
CA TYR A 90 -0.24 8.81 -8.09
C TYR A 90 -1.44 9.36 -8.90
N ALA A 91 -1.35 10.61 -9.38
CA ALA A 91 -2.46 11.29 -10.04
C ALA A 91 -3.07 10.47 -11.19
N ASP A 92 -2.22 9.94 -12.08
CA ASP A 92 -2.66 9.14 -13.23
C ASP A 92 -3.35 7.84 -12.80
N GLN A 93 -2.84 7.19 -11.75
CA GLN A 93 -3.36 5.91 -11.27
C GLN A 93 -4.74 6.05 -10.63
N ILE A 94 -4.95 7.14 -9.89
CA ILE A 94 -6.19 7.39 -9.15
C ILE A 94 -7.22 8.20 -9.93
N ALA A 95 -6.86 8.71 -11.13
CA ALA A 95 -7.75 9.53 -11.96
C ALA A 95 -9.04 8.80 -12.36
N HIS A 96 -8.97 7.49 -12.53
CA HIS A 96 -10.06 6.65 -12.99
C HIS A 96 -10.72 5.81 -11.88
N ARG A 97 -10.50 6.19 -10.60
CA ARG A 97 -11.13 5.51 -9.48
C ARG A 97 -12.65 5.64 -9.50
N ASN A 98 -13.32 4.60 -9.04
CA ASN A 98 -14.78 4.61 -8.92
C ASN A 98 -15.26 5.68 -7.93
N GLU A 99 -16.50 6.14 -8.10
CA GLU A 99 -17.16 6.99 -7.11
C GLU A 99 -17.22 6.27 -5.75
N GLY A 100 -16.95 6.98 -4.67
CA GLY A 100 -16.89 6.41 -3.33
C GLY A 100 -15.59 5.66 -2.99
N PHE A 101 -14.63 5.57 -3.92
CA PHE A 101 -13.34 4.95 -3.66
C PHE A 101 -12.56 5.71 -2.57
N GLU A 102 -12.10 4.99 -1.57
CA GLU A 102 -11.41 5.56 -0.42
C GLU A 102 -9.89 5.34 -0.49
N ILE A 103 -9.12 6.34 -0.05
CA ILE A 103 -7.68 6.22 0.17
C ILE A 103 -7.43 6.28 1.67
N ALA A 104 -7.16 5.14 2.29
CA ALA A 104 -6.97 5.02 3.74
C ALA A 104 -5.48 4.99 4.09
N VAL A 105 -4.97 6.13 4.56
CA VAL A 105 -3.55 6.32 4.86
C VAL A 105 -3.25 6.00 6.31
N ASN A 106 -2.22 5.19 6.55
CA ASN A 106 -1.70 4.97 7.90
C ASN A 106 -0.74 6.10 8.27
N VAL A 107 -1.04 6.82 9.35
CA VAL A 107 -0.24 7.94 9.82
C VAL A 107 0.19 7.72 11.27
N SER A 108 1.50 7.69 11.52
CA SER A 108 2.03 7.68 12.89
C SER A 108 1.82 9.05 13.55
N LEU A 109 1.12 9.05 14.68
CA LEU A 109 0.86 10.25 15.48
C LEU A 109 1.56 10.15 16.85
N LYS A 110 2.36 11.15 17.21
CA LYS A 110 2.95 11.26 18.55
C LYS A 110 3.07 12.72 18.98
N VAL A 111 2.49 13.04 20.14
CA VAL A 111 2.65 14.34 20.79
C VAL A 111 3.94 14.31 21.60
N THR A 112 4.90 15.17 21.27
CA THR A 112 6.22 15.23 21.93
C THR A 112 6.91 16.54 21.62
N ASP A 113 7.72 17.04 22.53
CA ASP A 113 8.62 18.18 22.29
C ASP A 113 9.94 17.72 21.63
N ASP A 114 10.34 16.48 21.85
CA ASP A 114 11.51 15.86 21.20
C ASP A 114 11.13 15.23 19.86
N VAL A 115 11.10 16.07 18.85
CA VAL A 115 10.75 15.69 17.48
C VAL A 115 11.82 14.78 16.84
N GLU A 116 13.10 15.06 17.08
CA GLU A 116 14.20 14.28 16.50
C GLU A 116 14.21 12.84 17.00
N ALA A 117 14.04 12.64 18.30
CA ALA A 117 13.93 11.29 18.84
C ALA A 117 12.68 10.56 18.34
N ALA A 118 11.57 11.30 18.09
CA ALA A 118 10.36 10.70 17.56
C ALA A 118 10.48 10.33 16.07
N LEU A 119 11.28 11.05 15.28
CA LEU A 119 11.51 10.79 13.86
C LEU A 119 12.50 9.64 13.62
N LEU A 120 13.39 9.34 14.56
CA LEU A 120 14.42 8.32 14.38
C LEU A 120 13.87 6.93 14.00
N PRO A 121 12.85 6.36 14.64
CA PRO A 121 12.25 5.09 14.22
C PRO A 121 11.65 5.14 12.81
N VAL A 122 11.07 6.29 12.43
CA VAL A 122 10.51 6.50 11.09
C VAL A 122 11.60 6.51 10.04
N ARG A 123 12.70 7.24 10.28
CA ARG A 123 13.88 7.21 9.41
C ARG A 123 14.48 5.80 9.28
N ALA A 124 14.54 5.05 10.38
CA ALA A 124 15.04 3.67 10.37
C ALA A 124 14.15 2.76 9.51
N SER A 125 12.83 2.88 9.63
CA SER A 125 11.87 2.17 8.79
C SER A 125 12.01 2.56 7.32
N LEU A 126 11.99 3.85 7.00
CA LEU A 126 12.17 4.36 5.64
C LEU A 126 13.48 3.89 5.01
N GLY A 127 14.61 4.05 5.72
CA GLY A 127 15.91 3.60 5.23
C GLY A 127 15.92 2.12 4.88
N PHE A 128 15.32 1.28 5.73
CA PHE A 128 15.18 -0.16 5.47
C PHE A 128 14.31 -0.46 4.25
N TYR A 129 13.14 0.16 4.13
CA TYR A 129 12.25 -0.07 2.98
C TYR A 129 12.85 0.44 1.68
N ILE A 130 13.40 1.64 1.68
CA ILE A 130 14.02 2.25 0.49
C ILE A 130 15.21 1.43 0.00
N GLY A 131 16.07 0.95 0.90
CA GLY A 131 17.31 0.27 0.53
C GLY A 131 17.25 -1.26 0.55
N GLY A 132 16.40 -1.89 1.41
CA GLY A 132 16.47 -3.31 1.74
C GLY A 132 15.31 -4.18 1.30
N MET A 133 14.19 -3.61 0.85
CA MET A 133 12.98 -4.38 0.53
C MET A 133 12.89 -4.81 -0.93
N GLY A 134 14.01 -5.00 -1.61
CA GLY A 134 14.03 -5.49 -2.99
C GLY A 134 15.44 -5.48 -3.56
N ALA A 135 15.62 -6.18 -4.70
CA ALA A 135 16.86 -6.16 -5.43
C ALA A 135 17.15 -4.76 -5.99
N LYS A 136 18.44 -4.45 -6.21
CA LYS A 136 18.85 -3.19 -6.83
C LYS A 136 18.13 -2.99 -8.16
N GLY A 137 17.50 -1.84 -8.32
CA GLY A 137 16.68 -1.50 -9.50
C GLY A 137 15.27 -2.11 -9.54
N GLN A 138 14.88 -2.94 -8.56
CA GLN A 138 13.55 -3.57 -8.49
C GLN A 138 12.81 -3.30 -7.16
N ASN A 139 13.27 -2.34 -6.38
CA ASN A 139 12.63 -1.97 -5.13
C ASN A 139 11.58 -0.88 -5.39
N PHE A 140 10.31 -1.20 -5.15
CA PHE A 140 9.19 -0.27 -5.33
C PHE A 140 9.30 0.98 -4.44
N HIS A 141 9.87 0.87 -3.25
CA HIS A 141 10.02 1.99 -2.33
C HIS A 141 11.13 2.95 -2.78
N THR A 142 12.24 2.43 -3.32
CA THR A 142 13.26 3.26 -3.98
C THR A 142 12.63 4.03 -5.15
N GLN A 143 11.83 3.34 -5.98
CA GLN A 143 11.14 3.94 -7.12
C GLN A 143 10.06 4.96 -6.67
N LEU A 144 9.38 4.71 -5.56
CA LEU A 144 8.44 5.67 -4.98
C LEU A 144 9.14 6.95 -4.56
N MET A 145 10.25 6.84 -3.82
CA MET A 145 11.03 7.99 -3.39
C MET A 145 11.59 8.78 -4.58
N ALA A 146 12.00 8.11 -5.66
CA ALA A 146 12.42 8.76 -6.90
C ALA A 146 11.27 9.59 -7.50
N ARG A 147 10.06 9.05 -7.60
CA ARG A 147 8.86 9.79 -8.05
C ARG A 147 8.51 10.96 -7.12
N MET A 148 8.80 10.81 -5.83
CA MET A 148 8.66 11.89 -4.84
C MET A 148 9.80 12.93 -4.91
N ARG A 149 10.65 12.90 -5.94
CA ARG A 149 11.79 13.81 -6.17
C ARG A 149 12.93 13.68 -5.16
N PHE A 150 13.13 12.47 -4.62
CA PHE A 150 14.26 12.10 -3.75
C PHE A 150 15.09 10.98 -4.39
N GLU A 151 15.31 11.03 -5.72
CA GLU A 151 15.96 9.94 -6.46
C GLU A 151 17.41 9.75 -6.02
N SER A 152 18.18 10.82 -5.93
CA SER A 152 19.60 10.76 -5.52
C SER A 152 19.77 10.18 -4.12
N GLU A 153 18.93 10.62 -3.19
CA GLU A 153 18.93 10.14 -1.82
C GLU A 153 18.48 8.67 -1.74
N ALA A 154 17.45 8.30 -2.49
CA ALA A 154 16.96 6.92 -2.51
C ALA A 154 18.02 5.93 -3.02
N LEU A 155 18.74 6.28 -4.08
CA LEU A 155 19.84 5.48 -4.62
C LEU A 155 21.00 5.39 -3.63
N HIS A 156 21.38 6.52 -3.01
CA HIS A 156 22.43 6.55 -2.00
C HIS A 156 22.08 5.70 -0.77
N ILE A 157 20.85 5.77 -0.26
CA ILE A 157 20.35 4.93 0.83
C ILE A 157 20.44 3.46 0.46
N GLN A 158 20.04 3.09 -0.77
CA GLN A 158 20.10 1.71 -1.24
C GLN A 158 21.54 1.20 -1.29
N ASP A 159 22.47 1.98 -1.82
CA ASP A 159 23.88 1.58 -1.90
C ASP A 159 24.48 1.41 -0.50
N LEU A 160 24.26 2.35 0.42
CA LEU A 160 24.72 2.25 1.81
C LEU A 160 24.18 0.99 2.51
N LEU A 161 22.91 0.67 2.30
CA LEU A 161 22.30 -0.50 2.94
C LEU A 161 22.87 -1.82 2.37
N LEU A 162 23.07 -1.88 1.05
CA LEU A 162 23.68 -3.04 0.38
C LEU A 162 25.15 -3.25 0.81
N GLU A 163 25.86 -2.17 1.14
CA GLU A 163 27.21 -2.19 1.72
C GLU A 163 27.24 -2.55 3.23
N GLY A 164 26.07 -2.73 3.86
CA GLY A 164 25.95 -3.00 5.29
C GLY A 164 26.08 -1.77 6.19
N ARG A 165 26.17 -0.59 5.65
CA ARG A 165 26.32 0.70 6.35
C ARG A 165 24.97 1.26 6.82
N ARG A 166 24.30 0.46 7.64
CA ARG A 166 22.89 0.71 8.04
C ARG A 166 22.68 2.05 8.75
N ALA A 167 23.58 2.43 9.64
CA ALA A 167 23.45 3.69 10.38
C ALA A 167 23.53 4.90 9.45
N GLU A 168 24.40 4.85 8.47
CA GLU A 168 24.56 5.91 7.46
C GLU A 168 23.37 5.96 6.51
N ALA A 169 22.81 4.80 6.12
CA ALA A 169 21.59 4.74 5.33
C ALA A 169 20.40 5.41 6.04
N ILE A 170 20.26 5.19 7.36
CA ILE A 170 19.23 5.84 8.18
C ILE A 170 19.45 7.37 8.25
N ALA A 171 20.70 7.79 8.41
CA ALA A 171 21.06 9.21 8.46
C ALA A 171 20.84 9.91 7.11
N ALA A 172 20.97 9.19 6.00
CA ALA A 172 20.78 9.70 4.66
C ALA A 172 19.29 9.93 4.28
N VAL A 173 18.32 9.46 5.10
CA VAL A 173 16.90 9.69 4.83
C VAL A 173 16.58 11.18 4.92
N PRO A 174 16.07 11.82 3.85
CA PRO A 174 15.76 13.24 3.82
C PRO A 174 14.81 13.64 4.96
N ALA A 175 15.08 14.74 5.65
CA ALA A 175 14.26 15.18 6.79
C ALA A 175 12.79 15.45 6.41
N ALA A 176 12.54 15.90 5.18
CA ALA A 176 11.20 16.17 4.68
C ALA A 176 10.36 14.89 4.54
N SER A 177 10.96 13.77 4.12
CA SER A 177 10.22 12.53 3.83
C SER A 177 9.45 11.98 5.04
N PRO A 178 10.05 11.76 6.23
CA PRO A 178 9.30 11.32 7.40
C PRO A 178 8.29 12.36 7.90
N ASP A 179 8.57 13.67 7.75
CA ASP A 179 7.65 14.73 8.18
C ASP A 179 6.38 14.80 7.31
N GLU A 180 6.48 14.46 6.03
CA GLU A 180 5.34 14.41 5.11
C GLU A 180 4.36 13.26 5.44
N ILE A 181 4.87 12.13 5.89
CA ILE A 181 4.07 10.90 6.11
C ILE A 181 3.70 10.63 7.56
N THR A 182 4.08 11.52 8.48
CA THR A 182 3.79 11.39 9.92
C THR A 182 3.21 12.67 10.53
N ARG A 183 2.73 12.55 11.76
CA ARG A 183 2.29 13.68 12.61
C ARG A 183 2.99 13.55 13.96
N LEU A 184 4.23 14.03 14.03
CA LEU A 184 5.08 13.95 15.22
C LEU A 184 5.48 15.36 15.67
N GLY A 185 5.33 15.66 16.97
CA GLY A 185 5.77 16.92 17.53
C GLY A 185 4.82 17.51 18.56
N PRO A 186 5.09 18.76 19.01
CA PRO A 186 4.22 19.46 19.93
C PRO A 186 2.86 19.81 19.29
N PRO A 187 1.82 20.10 20.11
CA PRO A 187 0.45 20.29 19.62
C PRO A 187 0.29 21.32 18.49
N HIS A 188 1.09 22.37 18.48
CA HIS A 188 1.02 23.39 17.41
C HIS A 188 1.52 22.87 16.05
N ARG A 189 2.47 21.92 16.05
CA ARG A 189 2.99 21.27 14.83
C ARG A 189 2.00 20.25 14.23
N LEU A 190 1.12 19.71 15.07
CA LEU A 190 0.16 18.67 14.69
C LEU A 190 -1.14 19.25 14.09
N ARG A 191 -1.31 20.57 14.11
CA ARG A 191 -2.46 21.21 13.48
C ARG A 191 -2.52 20.90 11.97
N PRO A 192 -3.73 20.83 11.38
CA PRO A 192 -3.87 20.66 9.94
C PRO A 192 -3.00 21.68 9.19
N ARG A 193 -2.15 21.19 8.32
CA ARG A 193 -1.42 22.04 7.37
C ARG A 193 -2.19 22.01 6.06
N PRO A 194 -2.48 23.15 5.44
CA PRO A 194 -3.05 23.12 4.11
C PRO A 194 -2.09 22.39 3.16
N PRO A 195 -2.62 21.62 2.20
CA PRO A 195 -1.77 21.08 1.14
C PRO A 195 -1.08 22.25 0.41
N PRO A 196 0.11 22.04 -0.16
CA PRO A 196 0.73 23.06 -1.00
C PRO A 196 -0.20 23.39 -2.17
N PRO A 197 -0.17 24.62 -2.69
CA PRO A 197 -0.92 24.94 -3.89
C PRO A 197 -0.52 23.98 -5.01
N PRO A 198 -1.46 23.63 -5.90
CA PRO A 198 -1.13 22.82 -7.06
C PRO A 198 -0.03 23.53 -7.90
N PRO A 199 0.87 22.75 -8.53
CA PRO A 199 1.95 23.28 -9.36
C PRO A 199 1.42 24.08 -10.55
#